data_98855a76b0038ec5fd53f853dc19b789
#
_entry.id   98855a76b0038ec5fd53f853dc19b789
#
_cell.length_a   1.000
_cell.length_b   1.000
_cell.length_c   1.000
_cell.angle_alpha   90.00
_cell.angle_beta   90.00
_cell.angle_gamma   90.00
#
_symmetry.space_group_name_H-M   'P 1'
#
loop_
_entity.id
_entity.type
_entity.pdbx_description
1 polymer ?
#
loop_
_entity_poly.entity_id
_entity_poly.type
_entity_poly.pdbx_seq_one_letter_code
_entity_poly.pdbx_strand_id
1 'polypeptide(L)'
;MHAKQFVAYIMGGPEFIAQLKALDEVGADYVEIGIPFSDPVADGPIIMEAGQAAIRAGTTAQKIFDQLKTVNGQLNTRYLLMTYYHTIETYGEAAFMAEAEAAGVEGLIIPDMPFEYIEQLKARYPERQLKFISLIAMTAAPERRQRIAQSAEGFIYTITMNQITGQNGNFHPELKQNILDIKQHSDVPVMAGFGIRTPEHVQEIIEVADGVIIGSEIVRRFNEEGIEVTKQYLATVREALGKHRSTAQ
;
A
#
# COMPACT_ATOMS: atom_id res chain seq x y z
N MET A 1 -21.78 7.01 -4.17
CA MET A 1 -20.74 5.94 -4.15
C MET A 1 -19.41 6.59 -4.49
N HIS A 2 -18.39 6.47 -3.65
CA HIS A 2 -17.05 6.97 -3.96
C HIS A 2 -16.40 6.11 -5.06
N ALA A 3 -15.54 6.72 -5.88
CA ALA A 3 -14.78 5.98 -6.87
C ALA A 3 -13.90 4.94 -6.18
N LYS A 4 -13.82 3.74 -6.74
CA LYS A 4 -12.92 2.69 -6.22
C LYS A 4 -11.48 3.10 -6.44
N GLN A 5 -10.62 2.89 -5.44
CA GLN A 5 -9.24 3.34 -5.43
C GLN A 5 -8.26 2.23 -5.83
N PHE A 6 -7.19 2.62 -6.47
CA PHE A 6 -6.08 1.75 -6.84
C PHE A 6 -4.81 2.16 -6.10
N VAL A 7 -4.30 1.25 -5.31
CA VAL A 7 -3.02 1.38 -4.60
C VAL A 7 -2.03 0.39 -5.22
N ALA A 8 -0.89 0.88 -5.68
CA ALA A 8 0.17 0.09 -6.25
C ALA A 8 1.39 0.08 -5.31
N TYR A 9 2.07 -1.06 -5.16
CA TYR A 9 3.32 -1.13 -4.43
C TYR A 9 4.51 -1.26 -5.41
N ILE A 10 5.58 -0.52 -5.12
CA ILE A 10 6.89 -0.66 -5.76
C ILE A 10 8.00 -0.67 -4.71
N MET A 11 9.15 -1.26 -5.04
CA MET A 11 10.34 -1.19 -4.21
C MET A 11 11.14 0.06 -4.55
N GLY A 12 11.51 0.85 -3.55
CA GLY A 12 12.47 1.95 -3.68
C GLY A 12 13.82 1.41 -4.14
N GLY A 13 14.21 1.74 -5.35
CA GLY A 13 15.42 1.25 -6.00
C GLY A 13 15.86 2.20 -7.11
N PRO A 14 16.85 1.85 -7.96
CA PRO A 14 17.36 2.75 -8.99
C PRO A 14 16.30 3.26 -9.97
N GLU A 15 15.28 2.45 -10.27
CA GLU A 15 14.25 2.70 -11.29
C GLU A 15 12.92 3.22 -10.71
N PHE A 16 12.80 3.36 -9.38
CA PHE A 16 11.48 3.58 -8.76
C PHE A 16 10.79 4.88 -9.19
N ILE A 17 11.54 5.94 -9.52
CA ILE A 17 10.95 7.19 -10.02
C ILE A 17 10.31 7.00 -11.41
N ALA A 18 10.94 6.20 -12.29
CA ALA A 18 10.33 5.88 -13.58
C ALA A 18 9.07 5.02 -13.41
N GLN A 19 9.10 4.05 -12.49
CA GLN A 19 7.94 3.22 -12.14
C GLN A 19 6.81 4.07 -11.51
N LEU A 20 7.15 5.00 -10.60
CA LEU A 20 6.20 5.92 -9.97
C LEU A 20 5.50 6.80 -11.01
N LYS A 21 6.24 7.36 -11.98
CA LYS A 21 5.67 8.13 -13.09
C LYS A 21 4.74 7.29 -13.97
N ALA A 22 5.13 6.06 -14.26
CA ALA A 22 4.29 5.14 -15.03
C ALA A 22 2.98 4.79 -14.31
N LEU A 23 3.01 4.68 -12.98
CA LEU A 23 1.83 4.47 -12.14
C LEU A 23 0.92 5.72 -12.09
N ASP A 24 1.50 6.92 -12.06
CA ASP A 24 0.76 8.18 -12.18
C ASP A 24 0.05 8.29 -13.53
N GLU A 25 0.73 7.96 -14.63
CA GLU A 25 0.15 7.97 -15.99
C GLU A 25 -1.05 7.03 -16.14
N VAL A 26 -1.04 5.86 -15.49
CA VAL A 26 -2.18 4.92 -15.51
C VAL A 26 -3.25 5.27 -14.47
N GLY A 27 -3.05 6.31 -13.68
CA GLY A 27 -4.02 6.84 -12.72
C GLY A 27 -4.11 6.03 -11.44
N ALA A 28 -3.00 5.54 -10.89
CA ALA A 28 -2.96 5.02 -9.53
C ALA A 28 -3.35 6.13 -8.55
N ASP A 29 -4.21 5.83 -7.57
CA ASP A 29 -4.64 6.80 -6.57
C ASP A 29 -3.56 6.98 -5.48
N TYR A 30 -2.86 5.87 -5.14
CA TYR A 30 -1.70 5.84 -4.26
C TYR A 30 -0.62 4.91 -4.80
N VAL A 31 0.62 5.24 -4.48
CA VAL A 31 1.77 4.35 -4.66
C VAL A 31 2.48 4.16 -3.33
N GLU A 32 2.58 2.93 -2.88
CA GLU A 32 3.39 2.53 -1.73
C GLU A 32 4.82 2.28 -2.21
N ILE A 33 5.77 3.00 -1.66
CA ILE A 33 7.20 2.87 -1.98
C ILE A 33 7.87 2.18 -0.80
N GLY A 34 8.31 0.95 -1.00
CA GLY A 34 9.04 0.18 0.01
C GLY A 34 10.45 0.74 0.20
N ILE A 35 10.82 1.10 1.42
CA ILE A 35 12.21 1.35 1.77
C ILE A 35 12.88 0.00 1.98
N PRO A 36 13.96 -0.34 1.23
CA PRO A 36 14.59 -1.64 1.33
C PRO A 36 15.18 -1.87 2.72
N PHE A 37 14.94 -3.07 3.25
CA PHE A 37 15.38 -3.50 4.59
C PHE A 37 15.98 -4.90 4.53
N SER A 38 16.99 -5.18 5.36
CA SER A 38 17.74 -6.46 5.32
C SER A 38 16.93 -7.65 5.81
N ASP A 39 16.02 -7.43 6.78
CA ASP A 39 15.32 -8.48 7.50
C ASP A 39 13.79 -8.30 7.49
N PRO A 40 13.17 -8.27 6.28
CA PRO A 40 11.75 -7.96 6.15
C PRO A 40 10.88 -9.15 6.61
N VAL A 41 10.13 -8.95 7.70
CA VAL A 41 9.26 -9.99 8.29
C VAL A 41 7.86 -10.05 7.67
N ALA A 42 7.45 -9.01 6.94
CA ALA A 42 6.12 -8.90 6.35
C ALA A 42 6.11 -9.12 4.81
N ASP A 43 7.30 -9.26 4.19
CA ASP A 43 7.44 -9.30 2.74
C ASP A 43 7.42 -10.73 2.19
N GLY A 44 6.77 -10.91 1.06
CA GLY A 44 6.87 -12.14 0.28
C GLY A 44 8.16 -12.22 -0.54
N PRO A 45 8.48 -13.41 -1.12
CA PRO A 45 9.76 -13.65 -1.79
C PRO A 45 10.11 -12.63 -2.88
N ILE A 46 9.14 -12.22 -3.68
CA ILE A 46 9.34 -11.24 -4.79
C ILE A 46 9.76 -9.88 -4.23
N ILE A 47 9.10 -9.41 -3.19
CA ILE A 47 9.40 -8.12 -2.56
C ILE A 47 10.74 -8.19 -1.83
N MET A 48 11.03 -9.29 -1.13
CA MET A 48 12.31 -9.53 -0.48
C MET A 48 13.47 -9.49 -1.48
N GLU A 49 13.33 -10.16 -2.62
CA GLU A 49 14.35 -10.16 -3.68
C GLU A 49 14.59 -8.76 -4.25
N ALA A 50 13.51 -8.02 -4.54
CA ALA A 50 13.59 -6.64 -4.99
C ALA A 50 14.26 -5.73 -3.94
N GLY A 51 13.94 -5.90 -2.65
CA GLY A 51 14.57 -5.18 -1.55
C GLY A 51 16.07 -5.45 -1.44
N GLN A 52 16.49 -6.72 -1.52
CA GLN A 52 17.89 -7.09 -1.51
C GLN A 52 18.63 -6.53 -2.73
N ALA A 53 18.02 -6.53 -3.92
CA ALA A 53 18.59 -5.91 -5.11
C ALA A 53 18.79 -4.40 -4.92
N ALA A 54 17.81 -3.71 -4.34
CA ALA A 54 17.89 -2.29 -4.03
C ALA A 54 19.01 -1.98 -3.01
N ILE A 55 19.18 -2.81 -1.97
CA ILE A 55 20.29 -2.69 -1.00
C ILE A 55 21.63 -2.85 -1.71
N ARG A 56 21.79 -3.87 -2.56
CA ARG A 56 23.04 -4.09 -3.32
C ARG A 56 23.34 -2.92 -4.27
N ALA A 57 22.32 -2.24 -4.78
CA ALA A 57 22.47 -1.03 -5.59
C ALA A 57 22.76 0.22 -4.74
N GLY A 58 22.85 0.09 -3.42
CA GLY A 58 23.16 1.15 -2.48
C GLY A 58 22.01 2.12 -2.23
N THR A 59 20.76 1.67 -2.38
CA THR A 59 19.57 2.45 -2.00
C THR A 59 19.48 2.60 -0.49
N THR A 60 19.18 3.81 -0.05
CA THR A 60 18.95 4.17 1.37
C THR A 60 17.70 5.03 1.48
N ALA A 61 17.13 5.17 2.70
CA ALA A 61 16.02 6.06 2.95
C ALA A 61 16.31 7.50 2.48
N GLN A 62 17.52 8.02 2.77
CA GLN A 62 17.93 9.35 2.31
C GLN A 62 17.87 9.50 0.79
N LYS A 63 18.38 8.53 0.05
CA LYS A 63 18.34 8.56 -1.43
C LYS A 63 16.90 8.55 -1.95
N ILE A 64 16.00 7.81 -1.30
CA ILE A 64 14.58 7.79 -1.66
C ILE A 64 13.97 9.17 -1.42
N PHE A 65 14.20 9.78 -0.26
CA PHE A 65 13.74 11.15 0.02
C PHE A 65 14.26 12.16 -1.00
N ASP A 66 15.58 12.13 -1.29
CA ASP A 66 16.19 13.05 -2.24
C ASP A 66 15.57 12.93 -3.64
N GLN A 67 15.30 11.71 -4.10
CA GLN A 67 14.66 11.47 -5.39
C GLN A 67 13.18 11.88 -5.39
N LEU A 68 12.42 11.61 -4.32
CA LEU A 68 11.02 12.03 -4.22
C LEU A 68 10.88 13.54 -4.23
N LYS A 69 11.79 14.28 -3.58
CA LYS A 69 11.82 15.76 -3.63
C LYS A 69 11.92 16.28 -5.07
N THR A 70 12.55 15.55 -5.99
CA THR A 70 12.65 15.98 -7.40
C THR A 70 11.35 15.91 -8.17
N VAL A 71 10.38 15.13 -7.71
CA VAL A 71 9.06 14.94 -8.35
C VAL A 71 7.89 15.45 -7.51
N ASN A 72 8.19 15.97 -6.32
CA ASN A 72 7.15 16.50 -5.42
C ASN A 72 6.35 17.63 -6.11
N GLY A 73 5.03 17.53 -6.06
CA GLY A 73 4.11 18.47 -6.71
C GLY A 73 3.99 18.32 -8.24
N GLN A 74 4.65 17.33 -8.86
CA GLN A 74 4.58 17.07 -10.29
C GLN A 74 3.65 15.90 -10.66
N LEU A 75 3.23 15.10 -9.69
CA LEU A 75 2.40 13.91 -9.87
C LEU A 75 1.01 14.13 -9.29
N ASN A 76 0.01 13.48 -9.89
CA ASN A 76 -1.36 13.44 -9.37
C ASN A 76 -1.53 12.32 -8.34
N THR A 77 -0.76 11.24 -8.48
CA THR A 77 -0.77 10.13 -7.53
C THR A 77 -0.17 10.56 -6.19
N ARG A 78 -0.78 10.12 -5.12
CA ARG A 78 -0.25 10.30 -3.76
C ARG A 78 0.68 9.13 -3.45
N TYR A 79 1.74 9.36 -2.71
CA TYR A 79 2.67 8.28 -2.37
C TYR A 79 2.87 8.15 -0.88
N LEU A 80 3.04 6.92 -0.46
CA LEU A 80 3.25 6.47 0.90
C LEU A 80 4.61 5.79 0.97
N LEU A 81 5.21 5.75 2.14
CA LEU A 81 6.38 4.90 2.38
C LEU A 81 5.98 3.70 3.21
N MET A 82 6.38 2.52 2.76
CA MET A 82 6.34 1.30 3.55
C MET A 82 7.75 1.03 4.09
N THR A 83 7.89 0.97 5.40
CA THR A 83 9.19 0.79 6.06
C THR A 83 9.05 0.08 7.39
N TYR A 84 10.12 -0.58 7.83
CA TYR A 84 10.22 -1.19 9.15
C TYR A 84 10.65 -0.17 10.19
N TYR A 85 10.15 -0.32 11.42
CA TYR A 85 10.41 0.66 12.47
C TYR A 85 11.89 0.89 12.76
N HIS A 86 12.71 -0.16 12.68
CA HIS A 86 14.15 -0.03 12.86
C HIS A 86 14.80 0.98 11.88
N THR A 87 14.30 1.09 10.67
CA THR A 87 14.76 2.11 9.71
C THR A 87 14.46 3.52 10.21
N ILE A 88 13.25 3.74 10.74
CA ILE A 88 12.82 5.02 11.30
C ILE A 88 13.65 5.38 12.55
N GLU A 89 13.83 4.41 13.44
CA GLU A 89 14.60 4.55 14.67
C GLU A 89 16.06 4.91 14.37
N THR A 90 16.71 4.17 13.44
CA THR A 90 18.10 4.39 13.06
C THR A 90 18.32 5.74 12.38
N TYR A 91 17.36 6.19 11.58
CA TYR A 91 17.38 7.50 10.94
C TYR A 91 17.14 8.63 11.96
N GLY A 92 16.42 8.34 13.03
CA GLY A 92 15.89 9.26 14.02
C GLY A 92 14.44 9.65 13.70
N GLU A 93 13.49 9.28 14.58
CA GLU A 93 12.03 9.42 14.34
C GLU A 93 11.64 10.81 13.80
N ALA A 94 12.04 11.88 14.51
CA ALA A 94 11.68 13.24 14.14
C ALA A 94 12.29 13.66 12.79
N ALA A 95 13.54 13.27 12.53
CA ALA A 95 14.23 13.57 11.28
C ALA A 95 13.58 12.81 10.11
N PHE A 96 13.25 11.52 10.30
CA PHE A 96 12.58 10.71 9.28
C PHE A 96 11.22 11.30 8.89
N MET A 97 10.41 11.69 9.87
CA MET A 97 9.09 12.29 9.61
C MET A 97 9.22 13.62 8.87
N ALA A 98 10.13 14.50 9.30
CA ALA A 98 10.36 15.78 8.63
C ALA A 98 10.86 15.61 7.20
N GLU A 99 11.77 14.66 6.93
CA GLU A 99 12.26 14.36 5.59
C GLU A 99 11.17 13.76 4.70
N ALA A 100 10.34 12.87 5.23
CA ALA A 100 9.21 12.29 4.50
C ALA A 100 8.18 13.37 4.10
N GLU A 101 7.82 14.26 5.02
CA GLU A 101 6.94 15.39 4.74
C GLU A 101 7.54 16.35 3.69
N ALA A 102 8.82 16.71 3.83
CA ALA A 102 9.52 17.55 2.86
C ALA A 102 9.61 16.90 1.46
N ALA A 103 9.62 15.57 1.40
CA ALA A 103 9.59 14.80 0.16
C ALA A 103 8.17 14.66 -0.43
N GLY A 104 7.13 15.16 0.24
CA GLY A 104 5.74 15.10 -0.21
C GLY A 104 5.05 13.76 0.06
N VAL A 105 5.59 12.96 0.97
CA VAL A 105 4.97 11.69 1.40
C VAL A 105 3.69 11.97 2.16
N GLU A 106 2.59 11.33 1.82
CA GLU A 106 1.30 11.51 2.50
C GLU A 106 1.17 10.66 3.77
N GLY A 107 1.86 9.52 3.84
CA GLY A 107 1.77 8.68 5.02
C GLY A 107 2.75 7.53 5.05
N LEU A 108 2.74 6.82 6.18
CA LEU A 108 3.63 5.71 6.49
C LEU A 108 2.84 4.42 6.73
N ILE A 109 3.37 3.30 6.25
CA ILE A 109 2.97 1.94 6.57
C ILE A 109 4.13 1.30 7.30
N ILE A 110 3.91 0.85 8.54
CA ILE A 110 4.95 0.26 9.41
C ILE A 110 4.48 -1.13 9.85
N PRO A 111 4.75 -2.18 9.06
CA PRO A 111 4.11 -3.49 9.27
C PRO A 111 4.55 -4.25 10.52
N ASP A 112 5.72 -3.93 11.07
CA ASP A 112 6.25 -4.53 12.29
C ASP A 112 5.88 -3.75 13.57
N MET A 113 5.11 -2.64 13.45
CA MET A 113 4.73 -1.84 14.60
C MET A 113 3.31 -2.17 15.06
N PRO A 114 3.12 -2.63 16.31
CA PRO A 114 1.79 -2.85 16.88
C PRO A 114 0.96 -1.57 16.95
N PHE A 115 -0.35 -1.71 16.82
CA PHE A 115 -1.31 -0.61 16.86
C PHE A 115 -1.10 0.34 18.05
N GLU A 116 -0.84 -0.19 19.24
CA GLU A 116 -0.63 0.58 20.46
C GLU A 116 0.60 1.50 20.38
N TYR A 117 1.65 1.08 19.67
CA TYR A 117 2.83 1.92 19.44
C TYR A 117 2.59 2.97 18.36
N ILE A 118 1.79 2.66 17.34
CA ILE A 118 1.32 3.66 16.35
C ILE A 118 0.56 4.79 17.06
N GLU A 119 -0.35 4.46 17.98
CA GLU A 119 -1.07 5.47 18.78
C GLU A 119 -0.12 6.32 19.66
N GLN A 120 0.93 5.72 20.20
CA GLN A 120 1.96 6.48 20.91
C GLN A 120 2.75 7.42 19.99
N LEU A 121 3.07 7.00 18.76
CA LEU A 121 3.71 7.87 17.77
C LEU A 121 2.79 9.04 17.38
N LYS A 122 1.51 8.78 17.15
CA LYS A 122 0.51 9.82 16.89
C LYS A 122 0.48 10.85 18.01
N ALA A 123 0.47 10.40 19.25
CA ALA A 123 0.45 11.28 20.44
C ALA A 123 1.77 12.06 20.62
N ARG A 124 2.91 11.46 20.23
CA ARG A 124 4.24 12.09 20.34
C ARG A 124 4.44 13.19 19.27
N TYR A 125 3.84 13.02 18.09
CA TYR A 125 3.94 13.94 16.97
C TYR A 125 2.56 14.46 16.53
N PRO A 126 1.86 15.25 17.35
CA PRO A 126 0.48 15.68 17.05
C PRO A 126 0.41 16.64 15.87
N GLU A 127 1.47 17.38 15.58
CA GLU A 127 1.53 18.37 14.48
C GLU A 127 1.95 17.77 13.12
N ARG A 128 2.19 16.46 13.07
CA ARG A 128 2.60 15.80 11.82
C ARG A 128 1.54 15.95 10.74
N GLN A 129 1.99 16.06 9.48
CA GLN A 129 1.14 15.97 8.29
C GLN A 129 0.99 14.52 7.80
N LEU A 130 1.97 13.65 8.13
CA LEU A 130 1.97 12.24 7.75
C LEU A 130 0.83 11.47 8.42
N LYS A 131 0.13 10.67 7.64
CA LYS A 131 -0.85 9.70 8.11
C LYS A 131 -0.18 8.38 8.42
N PHE A 132 -0.58 7.72 9.50
CA PHE A 132 -0.20 6.34 9.77
C PHE A 132 -1.29 5.41 9.26
N ILE A 133 -0.99 4.69 8.18
CA ILE A 133 -1.94 3.76 7.54
C ILE A 133 -2.09 2.52 8.40
N SER A 134 -3.30 2.25 8.84
CA SER A 134 -3.59 1.12 9.72
C SER A 134 -3.65 -0.20 8.96
N LEU A 135 -2.92 -1.19 9.47
CA LEU A 135 -2.93 -2.57 8.98
C LEU A 135 -3.88 -3.40 9.84
N ILE A 136 -4.86 -4.07 9.22
CA ILE A 136 -5.76 -4.99 9.90
C ILE A 136 -5.60 -6.40 9.32
N ALA A 137 -5.08 -7.32 10.11
CA ALA A 137 -5.07 -8.74 9.76
C ALA A 137 -6.48 -9.33 9.92
N MET A 138 -6.92 -10.15 8.96
CA MET A 138 -8.23 -10.80 9.01
C MET A 138 -8.37 -11.79 10.17
N THR A 139 -7.26 -12.24 10.75
CA THR A 139 -7.22 -13.09 11.94
C THR A 139 -7.35 -12.31 13.26
N ALA A 140 -7.37 -10.97 13.21
CA ALA A 140 -7.53 -10.15 14.41
C ALA A 140 -8.92 -10.32 15.03
N ALA A 141 -9.00 -10.31 16.36
CA ALA A 141 -10.27 -10.36 17.08
C ALA A 141 -11.18 -9.17 16.71
N PRO A 142 -12.52 -9.34 16.69
CA PRO A 142 -13.45 -8.29 16.30
C PRO A 142 -13.26 -6.98 17.05
N GLU A 143 -13.07 -7.02 18.37
CA GLU A 143 -12.85 -5.83 19.20
C GLU A 143 -11.55 -5.10 18.83
N ARG A 144 -10.50 -5.84 18.44
CA ARG A 144 -9.24 -5.25 17.97
C ARG A 144 -9.43 -4.58 16.61
N ARG A 145 -10.13 -5.24 15.67
CA ARG A 145 -10.47 -4.65 14.36
C ARG A 145 -11.23 -3.35 14.53
N GLN A 146 -12.25 -3.32 15.39
CA GLN A 146 -13.03 -2.13 15.67
C GLN A 146 -12.18 -0.98 16.22
N ARG A 147 -11.33 -1.26 17.23
CA ARG A 147 -10.45 -0.23 17.80
C ARG A 147 -9.50 0.37 16.78
N ILE A 148 -8.89 -0.46 15.93
CA ILE A 148 -8.00 0.00 14.87
C ILE A 148 -8.77 0.81 13.84
N ALA A 149 -9.96 0.34 13.43
CA ALA A 149 -10.79 1.01 12.44
C ALA A 149 -11.23 2.41 12.88
N GLN A 150 -11.58 2.59 14.15
CA GLN A 150 -12.02 3.87 14.72
C GLN A 150 -10.92 4.94 14.77
N SER A 151 -9.65 4.54 14.85
CA SER A 151 -8.52 5.47 14.91
C SER A 151 -7.75 5.59 13.60
N ALA A 152 -8.23 4.92 12.53
CA ALA A 152 -7.54 4.85 11.26
C ALA A 152 -7.47 6.20 10.55
N GLU A 153 -6.34 6.43 9.87
CA GLU A 153 -6.07 7.61 9.07
C GLU A 153 -5.86 7.21 7.60
N GLY A 154 -6.20 8.10 6.66
CA GLY A 154 -6.00 7.87 5.23
C GLY A 154 -6.86 6.75 4.68
N PHE A 155 -6.46 5.51 4.87
CA PHE A 155 -7.23 4.31 4.59
C PHE A 155 -6.83 3.15 5.52
N ILE A 156 -7.64 2.11 5.54
CA ILE A 156 -7.30 0.84 6.20
C ILE A 156 -6.79 -0.14 5.17
N TYR A 157 -5.63 -0.72 5.43
CA TYR A 157 -5.06 -1.81 4.64
C TYR A 157 -5.43 -3.14 5.29
N THR A 158 -6.33 -3.90 4.67
CA THR A 158 -6.67 -5.24 5.15
C THR A 158 -5.73 -6.27 4.54
N ILE A 159 -5.08 -7.06 5.41
CA ILE A 159 -4.11 -8.09 5.01
C ILE A 159 -4.69 -9.47 5.25
N THR A 160 -4.67 -10.34 4.24
CA THR A 160 -4.81 -11.78 4.46
C THR A 160 -3.59 -12.52 3.97
N MET A 161 -3.10 -13.38 4.83
CA MET A 161 -2.15 -14.41 4.44
C MET A 161 -2.98 -15.61 3.92
N ASN A 162 -2.88 -15.94 2.63
CA ASN A 162 -3.38 -17.18 2.02
C ASN A 162 -4.91 -17.37 1.94
N GLN A 163 -5.71 -16.39 1.53
CA GLN A 163 -7.15 -16.61 1.39
C GLN A 163 -7.70 -16.56 -0.04
N ILE A 164 -6.89 -16.94 -1.01
CA ILE A 164 -7.43 -17.43 -2.27
C ILE A 164 -7.69 -18.92 -2.04
N THR A 165 -8.91 -19.29 -1.65
CA THR A 165 -9.30 -20.68 -1.43
C THR A 165 -10.22 -21.16 -2.54
N GLY A 166 -9.84 -22.26 -3.14
CA GLY A 166 -10.64 -23.01 -4.07
C GLY A 166 -10.01 -23.15 -5.45
N GLN A 167 -10.35 -24.21 -6.14
CA GLN A 167 -9.93 -24.51 -7.54
C GLN A 167 -10.33 -23.42 -8.53
N ASN A 168 -11.18 -22.46 -8.14
CA ASN A 168 -11.72 -21.39 -8.97
C ASN A 168 -11.14 -19.99 -8.63
N GLY A 169 -10.19 -19.88 -7.68
CA GLY A 169 -9.55 -18.60 -7.36
C GLY A 169 -10.42 -17.55 -6.65
N ASN A 170 -11.59 -17.91 -6.13
CA ASN A 170 -12.49 -16.98 -5.45
C ASN A 170 -12.03 -16.69 -4.01
N PHE A 171 -12.33 -15.46 -3.53
CA PHE A 171 -12.04 -15.07 -2.15
C PHE A 171 -12.96 -15.77 -1.16
N HIS A 172 -12.44 -16.05 0.05
CA HIS A 172 -13.23 -16.72 1.09
C HIS A 172 -14.38 -15.81 1.56
N PRO A 173 -15.62 -16.35 1.77
CA PRO A 173 -16.77 -15.56 2.22
C PRO A 173 -16.52 -14.76 3.50
N GLU A 174 -15.78 -15.30 4.47
CA GLU A 174 -15.41 -14.61 5.70
C GLU A 174 -14.60 -13.34 5.47
N LEU A 175 -13.80 -13.30 4.40
CA LEU A 175 -13.06 -12.11 4.03
C LEU A 175 -14.00 -10.95 3.70
N LYS A 176 -14.99 -11.21 2.85
CA LYS A 176 -15.99 -10.21 2.47
C LYS A 176 -16.75 -9.71 3.70
N GLN A 177 -17.13 -10.62 4.60
CA GLN A 177 -17.81 -10.25 5.85
C GLN A 177 -16.93 -9.41 6.77
N ASN A 178 -15.65 -9.76 6.92
CA ASN A 178 -14.71 -9.02 7.74
C ASN A 178 -14.46 -7.59 7.20
N ILE A 179 -14.39 -7.41 5.88
CA ILE A 179 -14.27 -6.08 5.26
C ILE A 179 -15.52 -5.25 5.56
N LEU A 180 -16.71 -5.83 5.42
CA LEU A 180 -17.97 -5.13 5.74
C LEU A 180 -18.05 -4.74 7.21
N ASP A 181 -17.61 -5.61 8.12
CA ASP A 181 -17.54 -5.33 9.55
C ASP A 181 -16.60 -4.14 9.85
N ILE A 182 -15.38 -4.14 9.28
CA ILE A 182 -14.45 -3.03 9.43
C ILE A 182 -15.04 -1.71 8.94
N LYS A 183 -15.73 -1.73 7.80
CA LYS A 183 -16.36 -0.54 7.21
C LYS A 183 -17.46 0.05 8.09
N GLN A 184 -18.11 -0.73 8.94
CA GLN A 184 -19.12 -0.22 9.88
C GLN A 184 -18.49 0.61 11.02
N HIS A 185 -17.20 0.46 11.25
CA HIS A 185 -16.48 1.10 12.33
C HIS A 185 -15.42 2.11 11.88
N SER A 186 -15.38 2.43 10.57
CA SER A 186 -14.36 3.31 10.00
C SER A 186 -14.97 4.40 9.14
N ASP A 187 -14.48 5.63 9.31
CA ASP A 187 -14.78 6.78 8.46
C ASP A 187 -13.85 6.89 7.24
N VAL A 188 -12.78 6.06 7.20
CA VAL A 188 -11.83 6.05 6.08
C VAL A 188 -12.04 4.83 5.17
N PRO A 189 -11.63 4.91 3.90
CA PRO A 189 -11.77 3.79 2.96
C PRO A 189 -11.07 2.52 3.43
N VAL A 190 -11.62 1.35 3.09
CA VAL A 190 -11.03 0.04 3.38
C VAL A 190 -10.51 -0.58 2.09
N MET A 191 -9.20 -0.73 1.99
CA MET A 191 -8.49 -1.30 0.85
C MET A 191 -8.17 -2.77 1.08
N ALA A 192 -8.28 -3.56 0.04
CA ALA A 192 -8.00 -4.99 0.09
C ALA A 192 -6.69 -5.32 -0.62
N GLY A 193 -5.75 -5.95 0.11
CA GLY A 193 -4.44 -6.37 -0.41
C GLY A 193 -4.23 -7.89 -0.23
N PHE A 194 -4.79 -8.70 -1.14
CA PHE A 194 -4.92 -10.15 -0.95
C PHE A 194 -4.34 -10.99 -2.10
N GLY A 195 -3.15 -10.70 -2.56
CA GLY A 195 -2.60 -11.45 -3.69
C GLY A 195 -3.40 -11.25 -4.98
N ILE A 196 -3.99 -10.08 -5.14
CA ILE A 196 -4.72 -9.66 -6.33
C ILE A 196 -3.74 -9.62 -7.50
N ARG A 197 -4.08 -10.35 -8.58
CA ARG A 197 -3.21 -10.48 -9.76
C ARG A 197 -3.93 -10.26 -11.07
N THR A 198 -5.25 -10.44 -11.09
CA THR A 198 -6.04 -10.38 -12.32
C THR A 198 -7.19 -9.40 -12.21
N PRO A 199 -7.72 -8.88 -13.33
CA PRO A 199 -8.89 -8.02 -13.34
C PRO A 199 -10.13 -8.68 -12.69
N GLU A 200 -10.28 -10.00 -12.78
CA GLU A 200 -11.37 -10.75 -12.17
C GLU A 200 -11.29 -10.69 -10.64
N HIS A 201 -10.08 -10.86 -10.07
CA HIS A 201 -9.85 -10.69 -8.64
C HIS A 201 -10.23 -9.27 -8.19
N VAL A 202 -9.88 -8.25 -8.99
CA VAL A 202 -10.26 -6.87 -8.72
C VAL A 202 -11.78 -6.72 -8.67
N GLN A 203 -12.49 -7.20 -9.70
CA GLN A 203 -13.94 -7.09 -9.78
C GLN A 203 -14.66 -7.76 -8.61
N GLU A 204 -14.20 -8.94 -8.19
CA GLU A 204 -14.79 -9.65 -7.07
C GLU A 204 -14.63 -8.90 -5.73
N ILE A 205 -13.42 -8.39 -5.44
CA ILE A 205 -13.17 -7.80 -4.13
C ILE A 205 -13.75 -6.40 -3.97
N ILE A 206 -13.84 -5.61 -5.04
CA ILE A 206 -14.43 -4.27 -4.99
C ILE A 206 -15.95 -4.25 -4.80
N GLU A 207 -16.62 -5.40 -4.83
CA GLU A 207 -18.01 -5.50 -4.38
C GLU A 207 -18.15 -5.03 -2.92
N VAL A 208 -17.16 -5.29 -2.09
CA VAL A 208 -17.16 -4.98 -0.64
C VAL A 208 -16.09 -3.96 -0.25
N ALA A 209 -14.89 -4.00 -0.82
CA ALA A 209 -13.79 -3.07 -0.54
C ALA A 209 -13.95 -1.74 -1.28
N ASP A 210 -13.33 -0.68 -0.76
CA ASP A 210 -13.31 0.65 -1.39
C ASP A 210 -12.18 0.80 -2.42
N GLY A 211 -11.27 -0.17 -2.46
CA GLY A 211 -10.19 -0.24 -3.43
C GLY A 211 -9.34 -1.48 -3.26
N VAL A 212 -8.31 -1.58 -4.08
CA VAL A 212 -7.38 -2.71 -4.11
C VAL A 212 -5.94 -2.24 -3.95
N ILE A 213 -5.13 -3.10 -3.34
CA ILE A 213 -3.68 -2.93 -3.23
C ILE A 213 -3.02 -4.09 -3.97
N ILE A 214 -2.15 -3.77 -4.92
CA ILE A 214 -1.42 -4.76 -5.72
C ILE A 214 0.08 -4.51 -5.55
N GLY A 215 0.77 -5.48 -4.97
CA GLY A 215 2.20 -5.39 -4.67
C GLY A 215 3.03 -6.34 -5.53
N SER A 216 3.18 -7.58 -5.08
CA SER A 216 4.12 -8.55 -5.67
C SER A 216 3.97 -8.72 -7.19
N GLU A 217 2.76 -8.69 -7.72
CA GLU A 217 2.52 -8.82 -9.17
C GLU A 217 3.08 -7.60 -9.94
N ILE A 218 2.93 -6.39 -9.40
CA ILE A 218 3.47 -5.17 -10.02
C ILE A 218 5.00 -5.19 -9.98
N VAL A 219 5.59 -5.52 -8.81
CA VAL A 219 7.04 -5.62 -8.66
C VAL A 219 7.61 -6.66 -9.62
N ARG A 220 7.00 -7.85 -9.71
CA ARG A 220 7.41 -8.89 -10.65
C ARG A 220 7.40 -8.39 -12.08
N ARG A 221 6.29 -7.77 -12.51
CA ARG A 221 6.15 -7.28 -13.89
C ARG A 221 7.14 -6.19 -14.25
N PHE A 222 7.35 -5.22 -13.36
CA PHE A 222 8.38 -4.20 -13.62
C PHE A 222 9.77 -4.81 -13.78
N ASN A 223 10.11 -5.82 -12.96
CA ASN A 223 11.41 -6.47 -13.00
C ASN A 223 11.59 -7.40 -14.22
N GLU A 224 10.56 -8.13 -14.62
CA GLU A 224 10.63 -9.16 -15.66
C GLU A 224 10.21 -8.65 -17.04
N GLU A 225 9.20 -7.77 -17.10
CA GLU A 225 8.52 -7.38 -18.35
C GLU A 225 8.80 -5.91 -18.72
N GLY A 226 9.29 -5.10 -17.78
CA GLY A 226 9.58 -3.68 -17.97
C GLY A 226 8.35 -2.78 -17.91
N ILE A 227 8.57 -1.46 -18.03
CA ILE A 227 7.56 -0.43 -17.75
C ILE A 227 6.39 -0.50 -18.74
N GLU A 228 6.65 -0.56 -20.04
CA GLU A 228 5.59 -0.44 -21.05
C GLU A 228 4.62 -1.64 -21.04
N VAL A 229 5.13 -2.86 -20.83
CA VAL A 229 4.28 -4.06 -20.72
C VAL A 229 3.49 -4.01 -19.40
N THR A 230 4.11 -3.57 -18.32
CA THR A 230 3.43 -3.41 -17.03
C THR A 230 2.30 -2.38 -17.11
N LYS A 231 2.49 -1.26 -17.81
CA LYS A 231 1.41 -0.26 -18.03
C LYS A 231 0.19 -0.86 -18.72
N GLN A 232 0.36 -1.79 -19.67
CA GLN A 232 -0.77 -2.48 -20.32
C GLN A 232 -1.58 -3.30 -19.31
N TYR A 233 -0.91 -4.05 -18.44
CA TYR A 233 -1.57 -4.78 -17.35
C TYR A 233 -2.28 -3.81 -16.38
N LEU A 234 -1.62 -2.73 -15.96
CA LEU A 234 -2.20 -1.73 -15.05
C LEU A 234 -3.45 -1.07 -15.64
N ALA A 235 -3.49 -0.85 -16.95
CA ALA A 235 -4.67 -0.35 -17.63
C ALA A 235 -5.87 -1.31 -17.50
N THR A 236 -5.65 -2.64 -17.58
CA THR A 236 -6.72 -3.63 -17.35
C THR A 236 -7.23 -3.62 -15.90
N VAL A 237 -6.33 -3.43 -14.93
CA VAL A 237 -6.69 -3.26 -13.51
C VAL A 237 -7.57 -2.01 -13.33
N ARG A 238 -7.16 -0.89 -13.93
CA ARG A 238 -7.91 0.37 -13.83
C ARG A 238 -9.30 0.28 -14.50
N GLU A 239 -9.38 -0.39 -15.63
CA GLU A 239 -10.66 -0.68 -16.30
C GLU A 239 -11.57 -1.54 -15.41
N ALA A 240 -11.04 -2.57 -14.76
CA ALA A 240 -11.81 -3.42 -13.85
C ALA A 240 -12.40 -2.63 -12.67
N LEU A 241 -11.65 -1.67 -12.11
CA LEU A 241 -12.11 -0.75 -11.08
C LEU A 241 -13.21 0.21 -11.59
N GLY A 242 -13.13 0.61 -12.86
CA GLY A 242 -14.09 1.53 -13.49
C GLY A 242 -15.44 0.90 -13.88
N LYS A 243 -15.47 -0.39 -14.20
CA LYS A 243 -16.68 -1.13 -14.61
C LYS A 243 -17.78 -1.14 -13.55
N HIS A 244 -17.44 -0.96 -12.29
CA HIS A 244 -18.43 -0.88 -11.19
C HIS A 244 -19.25 0.43 -11.20
N ARG A 245 -18.92 1.43 -12.03
CA ARG A 245 -19.72 2.65 -12.19
C ARG A 245 -20.94 2.48 -13.10
N SER A 246 -20.97 1.44 -13.94
CA SER A 246 -21.94 1.29 -15.03
C SER A 246 -23.14 0.41 -14.71
N THR A 247 -23.15 -0.36 -13.59
CA THR A 247 -24.24 -1.31 -13.28
C THR A 247 -25.24 -0.81 -12.22
N ALA A 248 -25.15 0.46 -11.82
CA ALA A 248 -26.10 1.11 -10.90
C ALA A 248 -26.78 2.30 -11.60
N GLN A 249 -27.48 2.01 -12.72
CA GLN A 249 -28.54 2.87 -13.29
C GLN A 249 -29.87 2.12 -13.30
#